data_d6ec3f04a67e012dc7b56c3b24cb689e
#
_entry.id   d6ec3f04a67e012dc7b56c3b24cb689e
#
_cell.length_a   1.000
_cell.length_b   1.000
_cell.length_c   1.000
_cell.angle_alpha   90.00
_cell.angle_beta   90.00
_cell.angle_gamma   90.00
#
_symmetry.space_group_name_H-M   'P 1'
#
loop_
_entity.id
_entity.type
_entity.pdbx_description
1 polymer ?
#
loop_
_entity_poly.entity_id
_entity_poly.type
_entity_poly.pdbx_seq_one_letter_code
_entity_poly.pdbx_strand_id
1 'polypeptide(L)'
;MRSGAAVRACQKVCRCLLSGFGGRVEGGQPEPLMEGSSSFGVPVRSHAELPRGSEPIEAPESSEGTEELVEICQRRHFFSGSKRQLSRHSLLSGCHPGFGPLGVELRKNLAAEWWSSVVVFREQVFPVDALHHEPGPTLPGDSAFRLVSAETLREILQDKELSKEQLVAFLENLLKTSGKLRENLLHGALEHYVNCLDLVNKRLPFGLAQIGVCFHPVSDTKQTPDGVKRIGEKTEASLVWFTSARTAGQWLDFWLRHRLLWWRKFAMSPSNFSSSDCQDQEGRKGNQLYYNFPWGKEPIETLWNLGDRELLHTCPGNESQLHGRDGRKNVVPYVLSVTGNLDRGVLAYLYDSFQLTDNSFTRKKNLHRTQLQVLKLHPCLAPVKVALDVGRGPTVELRQVCQGLFNELLENGISVWPGYMETVQSSLEQLYSKYDEMSILFTVLITEATLENGLIHLRSRDTTMKEMMHISKVKDFLVKYISSAKN
;
A
#
# COMPACT_ATOMS: atom_id res chain seq x y z
N MET A 1 4.91 -15.93 -31.77
CA MET A 1 3.50 -15.85 -32.19
C MET A 1 2.57 -16.27 -31.04
N ARG A 2 2.57 -15.55 -29.89
CA ARG A 2 1.63 -15.80 -28.74
C ARG A 2 1.19 -14.50 -28.01
N SER A 3 1.39 -13.30 -28.61
CA SER A 3 0.97 -12.03 -28.00
C SER A 3 -0.34 -11.45 -28.51
N GLY A 4 -0.96 -12.07 -29.52
CA GLY A 4 -2.20 -11.55 -30.13
C GLY A 4 -3.51 -11.97 -29.46
N ALA A 5 -3.49 -12.92 -28.53
CA ALA A 5 -4.71 -13.44 -27.90
C ALA A 5 -5.17 -12.61 -26.68
N ALA A 6 -4.24 -12.03 -25.93
CA ALA A 6 -4.55 -11.24 -24.74
C ALA A 6 -5.19 -9.87 -25.09
N VAL A 7 -4.76 -9.26 -26.20
CA VAL A 7 -5.30 -7.95 -26.65
C VAL A 7 -6.73 -8.10 -27.19
N ARG A 8 -7.08 -9.25 -27.81
CA ARG A 8 -8.44 -9.50 -28.31
C ARG A 8 -9.45 -9.87 -27.21
N ALA A 9 -8.99 -10.40 -26.09
CA ALA A 9 -9.85 -10.67 -24.92
C ALA A 9 -10.28 -9.37 -24.23
N CYS A 10 -9.40 -8.38 -24.14
CA CYS A 10 -9.69 -7.08 -23.53
C CYS A 10 -10.71 -6.27 -24.38
N GLN A 11 -10.66 -6.36 -25.71
CA GLN A 11 -11.59 -5.64 -26.60
C GLN A 11 -13.01 -6.25 -26.64
N LYS A 12 -13.19 -7.51 -26.27
CA LYS A 12 -14.52 -8.14 -26.25
C LYS A 12 -15.32 -7.83 -24.97
N VAL A 13 -14.66 -7.57 -23.86
CA VAL A 13 -15.33 -7.19 -22.60
C VAL A 13 -15.84 -5.75 -22.63
N CYS A 14 -15.18 -4.83 -23.36
CA CYS A 14 -15.63 -3.45 -23.52
C CYS A 14 -16.90 -3.24 -24.36
N ARG A 15 -17.29 -4.19 -25.21
CA ARG A 15 -18.47 -4.03 -26.08
C ARG A 15 -19.81 -4.42 -25.46
N CYS A 16 -19.82 -5.15 -24.36
CA CYS A 16 -21.06 -5.60 -23.70
C CYS A 16 -21.62 -4.63 -22.65
N LEU A 17 -20.94 -3.53 -22.32
CA LEU A 17 -21.37 -2.59 -21.27
C LEU A 17 -21.92 -1.25 -21.80
N LEU A 18 -22.07 -1.07 -23.13
CA LEU A 18 -22.54 0.20 -23.73
C LEU A 18 -24.00 0.20 -24.21
N SER A 19 -24.83 -0.78 -23.81
CA SER A 19 -26.26 -0.76 -24.14
C SER A 19 -27.13 -0.83 -22.90
N GLY A 20 -27.39 0.30 -22.30
CA GLY A 20 -28.41 0.46 -21.27
C GLY A 20 -28.10 1.54 -20.25
N PHE A 21 -28.53 2.75 -20.52
CA PHE A 21 -29.12 3.68 -19.57
C PHE A 21 -29.27 5.06 -20.23
N GLY A 22 -30.37 5.23 -20.94
CA GLY A 22 -30.92 6.54 -21.25
C GLY A 22 -32.04 6.85 -20.25
N GLY A 23 -31.79 7.75 -19.36
CA GLY A 23 -32.76 8.29 -18.42
C GLY A 23 -32.56 9.79 -18.27
N ARG A 24 -33.49 10.58 -18.87
CA ARG A 24 -33.64 12.03 -18.69
C ARG A 24 -33.99 12.32 -17.25
N VAL A 25 -33.34 13.33 -16.64
CA VAL A 25 -33.85 14.01 -15.44
C VAL A 25 -33.86 15.51 -15.69
N GLU A 26 -35.05 16.10 -15.54
CA GLU A 26 -35.37 17.50 -15.68
C GLU A 26 -34.86 18.32 -14.49
N GLY A 27 -34.63 19.60 -14.76
CA GLY A 27 -34.06 20.57 -13.81
C GLY A 27 -35.01 21.02 -12.71
N GLY A 28 -34.44 21.39 -11.60
CA GLY A 28 -35.02 22.15 -10.51
C GLY A 28 -33.97 23.07 -9.91
N GLN A 29 -34.16 24.38 -10.03
CA GLN A 29 -33.38 25.39 -9.35
C GLN A 29 -33.81 25.49 -7.89
N PRO A 30 -32.94 25.83 -6.94
CA PRO A 30 -33.34 26.37 -5.64
C PRO A 30 -33.06 27.88 -5.54
N GLU A 31 -34.04 28.58 -5.02
CA GLU A 31 -34.01 29.98 -4.64
C GLU A 31 -33.13 30.26 -3.39
N PRO A 32 -32.75 31.55 -3.18
CA PRO A 32 -31.81 31.95 -2.12
C PRO A 32 -32.53 32.29 -0.81
N LEU A 33 -31.92 31.94 0.32
CA LEU A 33 -32.34 32.43 1.65
C LEU A 33 -31.33 33.40 2.25
N MET A 34 -31.92 34.42 2.84
CA MET A 34 -31.43 35.69 3.35
C MET A 34 -30.39 35.62 4.48
N GLU A 35 -29.63 36.70 4.51
CA GLU A 35 -28.73 37.19 5.55
C GLU A 35 -29.40 37.41 6.91
N GLY A 36 -28.66 37.15 7.97
CA GLY A 36 -28.95 37.55 9.33
C GLY A 36 -27.69 37.90 10.08
N SER A 37 -27.34 39.17 10.12
CA SER A 37 -26.25 39.76 10.88
C SER A 37 -26.60 39.86 12.37
N SER A 38 -25.66 39.51 13.26
CA SER A 38 -25.57 40.15 14.58
C SER A 38 -24.13 40.12 15.11
N SER A 39 -23.65 41.33 15.28
CA SER A 39 -22.41 41.73 15.94
C SER A 39 -22.50 41.54 17.45
N PHE A 40 -21.48 41.06 18.11
CA PHE A 40 -21.15 41.46 19.48
C PHE A 40 -19.62 41.44 19.71
N GLY A 41 -19.21 42.49 20.40
CA GLY A 41 -17.90 43.07 20.53
C GLY A 41 -16.90 42.34 21.42
N VAL A 42 -15.69 42.74 21.17
CA VAL A 42 -14.41 42.47 21.90
C VAL A 42 -14.44 43.07 23.30
N PRO A 43 -13.66 42.50 24.27
CA PRO A 43 -12.60 43.34 24.80
C PRO A 43 -11.20 42.66 24.82
N VAL A 44 -10.26 43.47 24.40
CA VAL A 44 -8.82 43.33 24.56
C VAL A 44 -8.45 43.36 26.02
N ARG A 45 -7.57 42.46 26.48
CA ARG A 45 -6.67 42.69 27.62
C ARG A 45 -5.30 42.06 27.42
N SER A 46 -4.36 42.90 27.73
CA SER A 46 -2.92 42.94 27.66
C SER A 46 -2.15 41.86 28.43
N HIS A 47 -0.99 41.55 27.84
CA HIS A 47 0.33 41.19 28.47
C HIS A 47 0.36 40.32 29.74
N ALA A 48 0.92 39.12 29.59
CA ALA A 48 1.72 38.50 30.63
C ALA A 48 2.82 37.62 30.01
N GLU A 49 3.96 37.67 30.66
CA GLU A 49 5.30 37.23 30.33
C GLU A 49 5.43 35.74 30.02
N LEU A 50 6.40 35.43 29.15
CA LEU A 50 6.92 34.09 28.86
C LEU A 50 7.72 33.53 30.06
N PRO A 51 7.50 32.29 30.47
CA PRO A 51 8.51 31.52 31.18
C PRO A 51 9.35 30.70 30.18
N ARG A 52 10.65 30.77 30.38
CA ARG A 52 11.68 30.00 29.68
C ARG A 52 11.55 28.51 29.98
N GLY A 53 11.79 27.70 28.94
CA GLY A 53 12.43 26.41 29.00
C GLY A 53 11.66 25.33 29.79
N SER A 54 10.84 24.56 29.11
CA SER A 54 10.58 23.17 29.47
C SER A 54 10.92 22.31 28.25
N GLU A 55 11.83 21.36 28.48
CA GLU A 55 12.12 20.26 27.56
C GLU A 55 10.80 19.58 27.14
N PRO A 56 10.70 19.06 25.90
CA PRO A 56 9.52 18.34 25.48
C PRO A 56 9.41 17.08 26.37
N ILE A 57 8.41 17.06 27.23
CA ILE A 57 7.97 15.87 27.95
C ILE A 57 7.52 14.88 26.86
N GLU A 58 8.32 13.86 26.62
CA GLU A 58 7.91 12.68 25.88
C GLU A 58 6.62 12.15 26.53
N ALA A 59 5.52 12.18 25.76
CA ALA A 59 4.28 11.58 26.20
C ALA A 59 4.53 10.10 26.51
N PRO A 60 3.98 9.55 27.61
CA PRO A 60 4.17 8.15 27.93
C PRO A 60 3.60 7.30 26.80
N GLU A 61 4.47 6.55 26.17
CA GLU A 61 4.12 5.56 25.14
C GLU A 61 3.07 4.59 25.70
N SER A 62 1.96 4.46 25.00
CA SER A 62 1.09 3.30 25.16
C SER A 62 1.78 2.09 24.50
N SER A 63 2.83 1.59 25.13
CA SER A 63 3.80 0.67 24.53
C SER A 63 3.28 -0.76 24.40
N GLU A 64 2.35 -1.19 25.26
CA GLU A 64 1.93 -2.60 25.37
C GLU A 64 1.28 -3.14 24.09
N GLY A 65 0.25 -2.47 23.56
CA GLY A 65 -0.45 -2.96 22.34
C GLY A 65 0.39 -2.92 21.06
N THR A 66 1.37 -2.01 21.00
CA THR A 66 2.30 -1.90 19.86
C THR A 66 3.30 -3.06 19.83
N GLU A 67 3.83 -3.44 20.98
CA GLU A 67 4.78 -4.56 21.09
C GLU A 67 4.10 -5.90 20.80
N GLU A 68 2.88 -6.10 21.31
CA GLU A 68 2.09 -7.30 21.08
C GLU A 68 1.79 -7.53 19.61
N LEU A 69 1.39 -6.48 18.86
CA LEU A 69 1.15 -6.59 17.42
C LEU A 69 2.41 -6.99 16.66
N VAL A 70 3.56 -6.35 16.95
CA VAL A 70 4.82 -6.68 16.30
C VAL A 70 5.23 -8.12 16.58
N GLU A 71 5.02 -8.61 17.81
CA GLU A 71 5.31 -9.99 18.20
C GLU A 71 4.42 -11.00 17.46
N ILE A 72 3.12 -10.72 17.31
CA ILE A 72 2.21 -11.54 16.49
C ILE A 72 2.66 -11.53 15.03
N CYS A 73 2.92 -10.35 14.48
CA CYS A 73 3.33 -10.22 13.08
C CYS A 73 4.64 -10.97 12.79
N GLN A 74 5.57 -11.01 13.74
CA GLN A 74 6.78 -11.82 13.64
C GLN A 74 6.47 -13.32 13.76
N ARG A 75 5.74 -13.74 14.79
CA ARG A 75 5.37 -15.13 15.06
C ARG A 75 4.55 -15.74 13.92
N ARG A 76 3.69 -14.93 13.25
CA ARG A 76 2.84 -15.36 12.13
C ARG A 76 3.40 -14.98 10.75
N HIS A 77 4.67 -14.63 10.68
CA HIS A 77 5.38 -14.40 9.42
C HIS A 77 4.78 -13.29 8.54
N PHE A 78 4.24 -12.22 9.15
CA PHE A 78 3.97 -10.98 8.42
C PHE A 78 5.27 -10.20 8.20
N PHE A 79 6.16 -10.19 9.18
CA PHE A 79 7.51 -9.64 9.06
C PHE A 79 8.58 -10.71 9.21
N SER A 80 9.69 -10.52 8.50
CA SER A 80 10.91 -11.27 8.67
C SER A 80 11.82 -10.61 9.71
N GLY A 81 12.76 -11.38 10.29
CA GLY A 81 13.78 -10.88 11.20
C GLY A 81 13.42 -10.98 12.68
N SER A 82 14.31 -10.48 13.53
CA SER A 82 14.18 -10.52 14.99
C SER A 82 13.41 -9.29 15.51
N LYS A 83 12.85 -9.37 16.72
CA LYS A 83 12.13 -8.26 17.38
C LYS A 83 12.96 -6.98 17.44
N ARG A 84 14.29 -7.07 17.63
CA ARG A 84 15.21 -5.92 17.65
C ARG A 84 15.30 -5.18 16.31
N GLN A 85 15.08 -5.89 15.19
CA GLN A 85 15.12 -5.34 13.84
C GLN A 85 13.79 -4.74 13.39
N LEU A 86 12.71 -4.99 14.14
CA LEU A 86 11.35 -4.55 13.86
C LEU A 86 10.95 -3.35 14.75
N SER A 87 11.88 -2.42 14.97
CA SER A 87 11.57 -1.17 15.67
C SER A 87 10.65 -0.28 14.84
N ARG A 88 9.89 0.62 15.50
CA ARG A 88 9.07 1.63 14.83
C ARG A 88 9.84 2.35 13.72
N HIS A 89 11.05 2.83 14.04
CA HIS A 89 11.89 3.54 13.08
C HIS A 89 12.24 2.67 11.87
N SER A 90 12.64 1.41 12.07
CA SER A 90 12.98 0.52 10.95
C SER A 90 11.78 0.17 10.07
N LEU A 91 10.59 -0.01 10.65
CA LEU A 91 9.36 -0.28 9.91
C LEU A 91 8.91 0.93 9.07
N LEU A 92 8.99 2.14 9.62
CA LEU A 92 8.60 3.36 8.90
C LEU A 92 9.63 3.81 7.86
N SER A 93 10.91 3.54 8.10
CA SER A 93 12.01 3.91 7.20
C SER A 93 12.34 2.87 6.14
N GLY A 94 11.67 1.70 6.14
CA GLY A 94 11.98 0.64 5.19
C GLY A 94 13.35 -0.02 5.38
N CYS A 95 13.91 0.07 6.61
CA CYS A 95 15.17 -0.59 6.99
C CYS A 95 14.96 -1.92 7.71
N HIS A 96 13.73 -2.43 7.77
CA HIS A 96 13.43 -3.74 8.34
C HIS A 96 13.87 -4.89 7.40
N PRO A 97 14.06 -6.12 7.90
CA PRO A 97 14.55 -7.25 7.10
C PRO A 97 13.61 -7.71 5.98
N GLY A 98 12.44 -7.10 5.85
CA GLY A 98 11.45 -7.41 4.83
C GLY A 98 10.17 -8.03 5.41
N PHE A 99 9.22 -8.29 4.51
CA PHE A 99 7.99 -8.99 4.84
C PHE A 99 8.20 -10.51 4.80
N GLY A 100 7.55 -11.21 5.72
CA GLY A 100 7.40 -12.66 5.65
C GLY A 100 6.28 -13.06 4.67
N PRO A 101 6.01 -14.37 4.50
CA PRO A 101 5.04 -14.87 3.51
C PRO A 101 3.66 -14.23 3.60
N LEU A 102 3.09 -14.07 4.80
CA LEU A 102 1.77 -13.44 4.96
C LEU A 102 1.81 -11.93 4.70
N GLY A 103 2.91 -11.26 5.06
CA GLY A 103 3.10 -9.83 4.77
C GLY A 103 3.26 -9.55 3.29
N VAL A 104 3.97 -10.41 2.55
CA VAL A 104 4.10 -10.31 1.08
C VAL A 104 2.73 -10.46 0.41
N GLU A 105 1.93 -11.46 0.80
CA GLU A 105 0.58 -11.64 0.24
C GLU A 105 -0.36 -10.48 0.61
N LEU A 106 -0.28 -9.94 1.84
CA LEU A 106 -1.04 -8.74 2.22
C LEU A 106 -0.66 -7.54 1.35
N ARG A 107 0.64 -7.27 1.14
CA ARG A 107 1.11 -6.19 0.28
C ARG A 107 0.69 -6.39 -1.17
N LYS A 108 0.77 -7.61 -1.69
CA LYS A 108 0.31 -7.97 -3.03
C LYS A 108 -1.19 -7.74 -3.21
N ASN A 109 -2.01 -8.13 -2.24
CA ASN A 109 -3.45 -7.87 -2.26
C ASN A 109 -3.75 -6.36 -2.24
N LEU A 110 -3.06 -5.59 -1.40
CA LEU A 110 -3.18 -4.14 -1.34
C LEU A 110 -2.80 -3.48 -2.67
N ALA A 111 -1.69 -3.92 -3.28
CA ALA A 111 -1.24 -3.46 -4.58
C ALA A 111 -2.25 -3.79 -5.69
N ALA A 112 -2.86 -4.99 -5.67
CA ALA A 112 -3.88 -5.41 -6.63
C ALA A 112 -5.16 -4.57 -6.52
N GLU A 113 -5.61 -4.26 -5.29
CA GLU A 113 -6.77 -3.38 -5.08
C GLU A 113 -6.47 -1.93 -5.52
N TRP A 114 -5.25 -1.43 -5.27
CA TRP A 114 -4.81 -0.12 -5.78
C TRP A 114 -4.84 -0.10 -7.31
N TRP A 115 -4.24 -1.11 -7.94
CA TRP A 115 -4.16 -1.26 -9.39
C TRP A 115 -5.55 -1.32 -10.02
N SER A 116 -6.44 -2.10 -9.44
CA SER A 116 -7.82 -2.20 -9.90
C SER A 116 -8.52 -0.84 -9.87
N SER A 117 -8.35 -0.07 -8.78
CA SER A 117 -9.05 1.20 -8.59
C SER A 117 -8.49 2.34 -9.45
N VAL A 118 -7.19 2.29 -9.80
CA VAL A 118 -6.51 3.37 -10.51
C VAL A 118 -6.33 3.09 -12.00
N VAL A 119 -6.06 1.83 -12.37
CA VAL A 119 -5.76 1.45 -13.76
C VAL A 119 -6.93 0.71 -14.42
N VAL A 120 -7.38 -0.41 -13.83
CA VAL A 120 -8.32 -1.32 -14.51
C VAL A 120 -9.67 -0.66 -14.77
N PHE A 121 -10.19 0.10 -13.81
CA PHE A 121 -11.49 0.75 -13.94
C PHE A 121 -11.45 2.16 -14.52
N ARG A 122 -10.34 2.54 -15.20
CA ARG A 122 -10.20 3.87 -15.80
C ARG A 122 -9.65 3.80 -17.23
N GLU A 123 -10.41 4.38 -18.15
CA GLU A 123 -10.07 4.38 -19.57
C GLU A 123 -8.87 5.27 -19.93
N GLN A 124 -8.53 6.21 -19.06
CA GLN A 124 -7.54 7.26 -19.31
C GLN A 124 -6.24 7.05 -18.54
N VAL A 125 -6.05 5.88 -17.89
CA VAL A 125 -4.82 5.57 -17.16
C VAL A 125 -4.10 4.40 -17.83
N PHE A 126 -2.83 4.61 -18.15
CA PHE A 126 -1.98 3.61 -18.80
C PHE A 126 -0.90 3.13 -17.84
N PRO A 127 -0.63 1.82 -17.80
CA PRO A 127 0.49 1.30 -17.05
C PRO A 127 1.80 1.62 -17.75
N VAL A 128 2.80 2.00 -16.96
CA VAL A 128 4.19 2.19 -17.39
C VAL A 128 5.13 1.46 -16.44
N ASP A 129 6.35 1.23 -16.89
CA ASP A 129 7.42 0.68 -16.07
C ASP A 129 8.70 1.48 -16.32
N ALA A 130 9.52 1.61 -15.29
CA ALA A 130 10.79 2.32 -15.37
C ALA A 130 11.87 1.55 -14.63
N LEU A 131 13.12 1.75 -15.06
CA LEU A 131 14.28 1.11 -14.45
C LEU A 131 14.45 1.55 -12.98
N HIS A 132 15.10 0.71 -12.19
CA HIS A 132 15.38 0.98 -10.77
C HIS A 132 16.52 2.03 -10.59
N HIS A 133 17.21 2.37 -11.67
CA HIS A 133 18.26 3.37 -11.68
C HIS A 133 18.02 4.36 -12.80
N GLU A 134 18.40 5.59 -12.57
CA GLU A 134 18.29 6.70 -13.51
C GLU A 134 19.69 7.13 -13.93
N PRO A 135 19.97 7.35 -15.22
CA PRO A 135 21.18 8.03 -15.65
C PRO A 135 21.07 9.50 -15.27
N GLY A 136 22.13 10.10 -14.79
CA GLY A 136 22.08 11.54 -14.54
C GLY A 136 23.30 12.11 -13.83
N PRO A 137 23.60 13.39 -14.07
CA PRO A 137 24.68 14.08 -13.40
C PRO A 137 24.39 14.24 -11.89
N THR A 138 25.46 14.26 -11.12
CA THR A 138 25.39 14.60 -9.69
C THR A 138 25.13 16.09 -9.53
N LEU A 139 24.01 16.45 -8.90
CA LEU A 139 23.77 17.82 -8.48
C LEU A 139 24.47 18.07 -7.14
N PRO A 140 24.99 19.29 -6.90
CA PRO A 140 25.51 19.65 -5.58
C PRO A 140 24.43 19.50 -4.51
N GLY A 141 24.74 18.71 -3.46
CA GLY A 141 23.77 18.43 -2.40
C GLY A 141 22.88 17.19 -2.63
N ASP A 142 23.03 16.47 -3.75
CA ASP A 142 22.32 15.22 -4.02
C ASP A 142 22.73 14.13 -3.03
N SER A 143 21.79 13.69 -2.20
CA SER A 143 21.99 12.62 -1.20
C SER A 143 21.70 11.22 -1.72
N ALA A 144 21.39 11.09 -3.02
CA ALA A 144 21.00 9.83 -3.61
C ALA A 144 22.11 8.78 -3.61
N PHE A 145 21.68 7.52 -3.54
CA PHE A 145 22.59 6.39 -3.68
C PHE A 145 22.96 6.17 -5.14
N ARG A 146 24.25 5.85 -5.39
CA ARG A 146 24.76 5.57 -6.71
C ARG A 146 25.32 4.17 -6.82
N LEU A 147 25.14 3.59 -8.00
CA LEU A 147 25.64 2.25 -8.33
C LEU A 147 27.00 2.37 -8.96
N VAL A 148 28.01 1.89 -8.26
CA VAL A 148 29.40 1.89 -8.73
C VAL A 148 29.88 0.45 -8.77
N SER A 149 30.60 0.06 -9.85
CA SER A 149 31.24 -1.24 -9.93
C SER A 149 32.33 -1.34 -8.87
N ALA A 150 32.23 -2.38 -8.03
CA ALA A 150 33.26 -2.64 -7.02
C ALA A 150 34.63 -2.97 -7.63
N GLU A 151 34.67 -3.51 -8.86
CA GLU A 151 35.88 -3.80 -9.60
C GLU A 151 36.55 -2.50 -10.05
N THR A 152 35.82 -1.64 -10.72
CA THR A 152 36.32 -0.30 -11.16
C THR A 152 36.83 0.53 -9.97
N LEU A 153 36.09 0.53 -8.85
CA LEU A 153 36.54 1.22 -7.65
C LEU A 153 37.84 0.64 -7.09
N ARG A 154 37.97 -0.68 -7.11
CA ARG A 154 39.17 -1.39 -6.65
C ARG A 154 40.40 -1.12 -7.53
N GLU A 155 40.20 -1.10 -8.85
CA GLU A 155 41.25 -0.73 -9.81
C GLU A 155 41.78 0.68 -9.58
N ILE A 156 40.88 1.65 -9.45
CA ILE A 156 41.24 3.06 -9.16
C ILE A 156 42.01 3.17 -7.83
N LEU A 157 41.57 2.47 -6.77
CA LEU A 157 42.22 2.53 -5.46
C LEU A 157 43.53 1.77 -5.38
N GLN A 158 43.80 0.80 -6.27
CA GLN A 158 45.05 0.03 -6.33
C GLN A 158 46.14 0.70 -7.17
N ASP A 159 45.78 1.69 -7.98
CA ASP A 159 46.73 2.43 -8.79
C ASP A 159 47.59 3.37 -7.90
N LYS A 160 48.83 2.97 -7.68
CA LYS A 160 49.79 3.70 -6.83
C LYS A 160 50.43 4.91 -7.49
N GLU A 161 50.28 5.07 -8.83
CA GLU A 161 50.84 6.16 -9.58
C GLU A 161 49.95 7.40 -9.63
N LEU A 162 48.69 7.27 -9.22
CA LEU A 162 47.74 8.38 -9.19
C LEU A 162 48.06 9.37 -8.06
N SER A 163 48.16 10.65 -8.44
CA SER A 163 48.18 11.73 -7.43
C SER A 163 46.82 11.83 -6.71
N LYS A 164 46.81 12.46 -5.53
CA LYS A 164 45.59 12.66 -4.78
C LYS A 164 44.54 13.43 -5.58
N GLU A 165 44.96 14.45 -6.32
CA GLU A 165 44.09 15.28 -7.16
C GLU A 165 43.50 14.48 -8.34
N GLN A 166 44.30 13.61 -8.94
CA GLN A 166 43.84 12.71 -10.01
C GLN A 166 42.83 11.67 -9.46
N LEU A 167 43.11 11.09 -8.29
CA LEU A 167 42.20 10.16 -7.63
C LEU A 167 40.84 10.82 -7.35
N VAL A 168 40.83 12.04 -6.83
CA VAL A 168 39.58 12.79 -6.56
C VAL A 168 38.83 13.04 -7.89
N ALA A 169 39.53 13.48 -8.93
CA ALA A 169 38.90 13.71 -10.24
C ALA A 169 38.31 12.44 -10.86
N PHE A 170 38.99 11.29 -10.73
CA PHE A 170 38.46 9.99 -11.17
C PHE A 170 37.21 9.56 -10.40
N LEU A 171 37.23 9.70 -9.08
CA LEU A 171 36.07 9.39 -8.23
C LEU A 171 34.88 10.30 -8.51
N GLU A 172 35.11 11.60 -8.70
CA GLU A 172 34.05 12.54 -9.11
C GLU A 172 33.45 12.19 -10.47
N ASN A 173 34.29 11.82 -11.44
CA ASN A 173 33.83 11.40 -12.76
C ASN A 173 33.06 10.09 -12.68
N LEU A 174 33.54 9.11 -11.90
CA LEU A 174 32.84 7.85 -11.66
C LEU A 174 31.46 8.09 -11.03
N LEU A 175 31.36 8.99 -10.06
CA LEU A 175 30.09 9.36 -9.46
C LEU A 175 29.17 10.07 -10.45
N LYS A 176 29.68 10.93 -11.33
CA LYS A 176 28.89 11.63 -12.36
C LYS A 176 28.34 10.68 -13.42
N THR A 177 29.08 9.62 -13.75
CA THR A 177 28.69 8.65 -14.78
C THR A 177 27.93 7.45 -14.25
N SER A 178 27.94 7.21 -12.93
CA SER A 178 27.24 6.10 -12.30
C SER A 178 25.73 6.31 -12.23
N GLY A 179 24.97 5.23 -12.38
CA GLY A 179 23.52 5.28 -12.24
C GLY A 179 23.09 5.66 -10.81
N LYS A 180 22.05 6.48 -10.70
CA LYS A 180 21.40 6.88 -9.43
C LYS A 180 20.25 5.92 -9.13
N LEU A 181 20.16 5.38 -7.92
CA LEU A 181 18.97 4.63 -7.49
C LEU A 181 17.77 5.58 -7.41
N ARG A 182 16.65 5.18 -7.99
CA ARG A 182 15.43 6.00 -8.02
C ARG A 182 14.87 6.20 -6.62
N GLU A 183 14.57 7.45 -6.27
CA GLU A 183 13.95 7.81 -4.99
C GLU A 183 12.42 7.83 -5.05
N ASN A 184 11.86 7.98 -6.25
CA ASN A 184 10.42 7.99 -6.54
C ASN A 184 10.17 7.48 -7.97
N LEU A 185 8.90 7.36 -8.35
CA LEU A 185 8.48 6.84 -9.65
C LEU A 185 8.10 7.95 -10.65
N LEU A 186 8.21 9.22 -10.28
CA LEU A 186 7.76 10.35 -11.09
C LEU A 186 8.55 10.46 -12.39
N HIS A 187 9.89 10.39 -12.29
CA HIS A 187 10.78 10.61 -13.46
C HIS A 187 10.50 9.60 -14.57
N GLY A 188 10.39 8.30 -14.23
CA GLY A 188 10.06 7.28 -15.20
C GLY A 188 8.71 7.50 -15.90
N ALA A 189 7.70 8.02 -15.19
CA ALA A 189 6.42 8.36 -15.82
C ALA A 189 6.55 9.56 -16.77
N LEU A 190 7.38 10.56 -16.42
CA LEU A 190 7.61 11.74 -17.28
C LEU A 190 8.34 11.34 -18.57
N GLU A 191 9.31 10.44 -18.52
CA GLU A 191 10.00 9.91 -19.71
C GLU A 191 9.03 9.23 -20.69
N HIS A 192 7.99 8.56 -20.18
CA HIS A 192 6.98 7.90 -21.01
C HIS A 192 5.89 8.86 -21.53
N TYR A 193 5.86 10.12 -21.08
CA TYR A 193 4.79 11.07 -21.39
C TYR A 193 4.56 11.24 -22.90
N VAL A 194 5.59 11.57 -23.66
CA VAL A 194 5.48 11.87 -25.11
C VAL A 194 4.94 10.66 -25.87
N ASN A 195 5.46 9.47 -25.59
CA ASN A 195 5.02 8.23 -26.24
C ASN A 195 3.55 7.91 -25.91
N CYS A 196 3.14 8.12 -24.67
CA CYS A 196 1.78 7.86 -24.24
C CYS A 196 0.78 8.94 -24.69
N LEU A 197 1.25 10.18 -24.87
CA LEU A 197 0.43 11.27 -25.41
C LEU A 197 -0.12 10.94 -26.82
N ASP A 198 0.68 10.26 -27.64
CA ASP A 198 0.24 9.83 -28.97
C ASP A 198 -0.83 8.73 -28.91
N LEU A 199 -0.77 7.84 -27.91
CA LEU A 199 -1.81 6.81 -27.70
C LEU A 199 -3.20 7.41 -27.43
N VAL A 200 -3.24 8.57 -26.80
CA VAL A 200 -4.51 9.28 -26.51
C VAL A 200 -4.85 10.33 -27.59
N ASN A 201 -4.18 10.32 -28.74
CA ASN A 201 -4.35 11.31 -29.79
C ASN A 201 -4.18 12.75 -29.26
N LYS A 202 -3.20 12.94 -28.39
CA LYS A 202 -2.87 14.20 -27.69
C LYS A 202 -3.99 14.78 -26.83
N ARG A 203 -4.99 13.99 -26.42
CA ARG A 203 -6.11 14.47 -25.59
C ARG A 203 -5.74 14.48 -24.11
N LEU A 204 -6.09 15.56 -23.43
CA LEU A 204 -6.01 15.69 -21.99
C LEU A 204 -7.42 15.61 -21.38
N PRO A 205 -7.58 15.11 -20.14
CA PRO A 205 -6.53 14.58 -19.28
C PRO A 205 -6.25 13.08 -19.51
N PHE A 206 -5.09 12.61 -19.08
CA PHE A 206 -4.76 11.19 -18.97
C PHE A 206 -3.74 10.95 -17.85
N GLY A 207 -3.52 9.71 -17.46
CA GLY A 207 -2.60 9.35 -16.39
C GLY A 207 -1.67 8.19 -16.76
N LEU A 208 -0.51 8.18 -16.12
CA LEU A 208 0.45 7.08 -16.16
C LEU A 208 0.61 6.51 -14.76
N ALA A 209 0.53 5.19 -14.63
CA ALA A 209 0.55 4.53 -13.35
C ALA A 209 1.58 3.40 -13.29
N GLN A 210 2.26 3.27 -12.16
CA GLN A 210 3.21 2.19 -11.90
C GLN A 210 3.28 1.85 -10.41
N ILE A 211 3.74 0.65 -10.11
CA ILE A 211 4.10 0.21 -8.76
C ILE A 211 5.53 -0.27 -8.81
N GLY A 212 6.37 0.21 -7.89
CA GLY A 212 7.77 -0.17 -7.89
C GLY A 212 8.49 0.12 -6.57
N VAL A 213 9.67 -0.45 -6.42
CA VAL A 213 10.54 -0.20 -5.27
C VAL A 213 11.33 1.08 -5.49
N CYS A 214 11.36 1.94 -4.47
CA CYS A 214 12.13 3.17 -4.42
C CYS A 214 13.07 3.14 -3.23
N PHE A 215 14.18 3.89 -3.32
CA PHE A 215 15.27 3.86 -2.37
C PHE A 215 15.47 5.26 -1.78
N HIS A 216 15.79 5.35 -0.49
CA HIS A 216 16.06 6.64 0.14
C HIS A 216 17.11 6.51 1.25
N PRO A 217 17.89 7.56 1.50
CA PRO A 217 18.82 7.55 2.61
C PRO A 217 18.08 7.64 3.95
N VAL A 218 18.46 6.79 4.89
CA VAL A 218 17.93 6.81 6.26
C VAL A 218 18.97 7.46 7.17
N SER A 219 18.55 8.54 7.83
CA SER A 219 19.36 9.19 8.86
C SER A 219 19.23 8.41 10.16
N ASP A 220 20.25 7.64 10.51
CA ASP A 220 20.32 7.05 11.84
C ASP A 220 20.55 8.16 12.89
N THR A 221 19.70 8.18 13.90
CA THR A 221 19.87 9.05 15.08
C THR A 221 21.12 8.67 15.91
N LYS A 222 21.63 7.45 15.70
CA LYS A 222 22.93 7.00 16.23
C LYS A 222 23.88 6.90 15.04
N GLN A 223 24.83 7.83 14.98
CA GLN A 223 25.92 7.77 14.01
C GLN A 223 26.55 6.38 14.07
N THR A 224 26.44 5.60 12.99
CA THR A 224 27.28 4.43 12.83
C THR A 224 28.72 4.92 12.80
N PRO A 225 29.68 4.26 13.50
CA PRO A 225 31.07 4.71 13.56
C PRO A 225 31.69 4.95 12.17
N ASP A 226 31.17 4.31 11.15
CA ASP A 226 31.68 4.31 9.78
C ASP A 226 31.06 5.39 8.88
N GLY A 227 30.14 6.22 9.39
CA GLY A 227 29.48 7.29 8.60
C GLY A 227 28.66 6.81 7.41
N VAL A 228 28.42 5.51 7.27
CA VAL A 228 27.67 4.91 6.15
C VAL A 228 26.18 5.11 6.37
N LYS A 229 25.53 5.81 5.46
CA LYS A 229 24.06 5.95 5.45
C LYS A 229 23.41 4.61 5.07
N ARG A 230 22.40 4.21 5.84
CA ARG A 230 21.59 3.04 5.49
C ARG A 230 20.64 3.35 4.34
N ILE A 231 20.38 2.35 3.52
CA ILE A 231 19.40 2.44 2.43
C ILE A 231 18.05 1.98 2.99
N GLY A 232 17.04 2.84 2.89
CA GLY A 232 15.64 2.48 3.13
C GLY A 232 14.98 2.12 1.81
N GLU A 233 14.20 1.06 1.80
CA GLU A 233 13.40 0.61 0.67
C GLU A 233 11.92 0.84 0.96
N LYS A 234 11.17 1.28 -0.04
CA LYS A 234 9.72 1.43 0.03
C LYS A 234 9.09 1.00 -1.28
N THR A 235 7.97 0.30 -1.21
CA THR A 235 7.15 0.00 -2.38
C THR A 235 6.17 1.15 -2.58
N GLU A 236 6.35 1.90 -3.66
CA GLU A 236 5.44 2.98 -4.05
C GLU A 236 4.44 2.54 -5.10
N ALA A 237 3.22 3.08 -5.00
CA ALA A 237 2.20 3.04 -6.03
C ALA A 237 1.98 4.49 -6.50
N SER A 238 2.34 4.78 -7.74
CA SER A 238 2.37 6.13 -8.31
C SER A 238 1.39 6.26 -9.47
N LEU A 239 0.62 7.34 -9.42
CA LEU A 239 -0.16 7.83 -10.54
C LEU A 239 0.31 9.25 -10.85
N VAL A 240 0.73 9.47 -12.08
CA VAL A 240 1.06 10.79 -12.62
C VAL A 240 -0.06 11.19 -13.59
N TRP A 241 -0.79 12.25 -13.26
CA TRP A 241 -1.96 12.72 -13.99
C TRP A 241 -1.64 14.01 -14.74
N PHE A 242 -1.83 14.01 -16.05
CA PHE A 242 -1.57 15.15 -16.94
C PHE A 242 -2.89 15.84 -17.29
N THR A 243 -2.97 17.13 -16.99
CA THR A 243 -4.19 17.90 -17.20
C THR A 243 -3.87 19.36 -17.57
N SER A 244 -4.86 20.13 -18.01
CA SER A 244 -4.65 21.56 -18.25
C SER A 244 -4.53 22.32 -16.93
N ALA A 245 -3.78 23.43 -16.93
CA ALA A 245 -3.66 24.33 -15.76
C ALA A 245 -5.02 24.75 -15.20
N ARG A 246 -6.01 24.94 -16.07
CA ARG A 246 -7.37 25.37 -15.70
C ARG A 246 -8.11 24.34 -14.84
N THR A 247 -7.89 23.05 -15.07
CA THR A 247 -8.61 21.95 -14.38
C THR A 247 -7.77 21.23 -13.34
N ALA A 248 -6.48 21.63 -13.18
CA ALA A 248 -5.55 20.96 -12.28
C ALA A 248 -6.04 20.90 -10.82
N GLY A 249 -6.58 22.00 -10.29
CA GLY A 249 -7.13 22.02 -8.93
C GLY A 249 -8.31 21.07 -8.76
N GLN A 250 -9.24 21.03 -9.74
CA GLN A 250 -10.40 20.14 -9.70
C GLN A 250 -10.00 18.66 -9.73
N TRP A 251 -8.96 18.32 -10.53
CA TRP A 251 -8.43 16.97 -10.59
C TRP A 251 -7.67 16.58 -9.32
N LEU A 252 -6.95 17.52 -8.71
CA LEU A 252 -6.29 17.27 -7.43
C LEU A 252 -7.31 16.95 -6.33
N ASP A 253 -8.39 17.74 -6.23
CA ASP A 253 -9.49 17.51 -5.29
C ASP A 253 -10.22 16.18 -5.56
N PHE A 254 -10.42 15.86 -6.84
CA PHE A 254 -11.02 14.58 -7.24
C PHE A 254 -10.17 13.41 -6.75
N TRP A 255 -8.84 13.42 -7.04
CA TRP A 255 -7.95 12.37 -6.62
C TRP A 255 -7.83 12.29 -5.10
N LEU A 256 -7.78 13.42 -4.40
CA LEU A 256 -7.75 13.45 -2.94
C LEU A 256 -8.94 12.69 -2.33
N ARG A 257 -10.17 13.04 -2.76
CA ARG A 257 -11.39 12.37 -2.27
C ARG A 257 -11.42 10.89 -2.63
N HIS A 258 -11.07 10.57 -3.88
CA HIS A 258 -11.03 9.20 -4.36
C HIS A 258 -10.04 8.34 -3.57
N ARG A 259 -8.83 8.86 -3.32
CA ARG A 259 -7.79 8.13 -2.58
C ARG A 259 -8.16 7.96 -1.11
N LEU A 260 -8.66 9.00 -0.46
CA LEU A 260 -9.11 8.93 0.92
C LEU A 260 -10.24 7.89 1.12
N LEU A 261 -11.22 7.88 0.23
CA LEU A 261 -12.30 6.90 0.26
C LEU A 261 -11.77 5.47 0.03
N TRP A 262 -10.81 5.33 -0.88
CA TRP A 262 -10.18 4.02 -1.16
C TRP A 262 -9.44 3.47 0.06
N TRP A 263 -8.64 4.28 0.78
CA TRP A 263 -7.98 3.85 2.01
C TRP A 263 -9.00 3.47 3.10
N ARG A 264 -10.08 4.22 3.22
CA ARG A 264 -11.14 3.97 4.20
C ARG A 264 -11.97 2.72 3.91
N LYS A 265 -12.04 2.30 2.65
CA LYS A 265 -12.84 1.15 2.21
C LYS A 265 -12.47 -0.14 2.95
N PHE A 266 -11.19 -0.36 3.21
CA PHE A 266 -10.67 -1.60 3.80
C PHE A 266 -10.42 -1.50 5.31
N ALA A 267 -10.72 -0.37 5.90
CA ALA A 267 -10.42 -0.08 7.29
C ALA A 267 -11.52 -0.58 8.23
N MET A 268 -11.10 -1.14 9.38
CA MET A 268 -11.99 -1.40 10.51
C MET A 268 -12.42 -0.09 11.18
N SER A 269 -11.49 0.87 11.25
CA SER A 269 -11.70 2.20 11.83
C SER A 269 -11.40 3.29 10.79
N PRO A 270 -12.35 3.58 9.86
CA PRO A 270 -12.14 4.54 8.77
C PRO A 270 -11.75 5.96 9.22
N SER A 271 -12.10 6.34 10.46
CA SER A 271 -11.74 7.63 11.07
C SER A 271 -10.25 7.81 11.30
N ASN A 272 -9.47 6.72 11.40
CA ASN A 272 -8.02 6.78 11.54
C ASN A 272 -7.32 7.25 10.26
N PHE A 273 -8.02 7.20 9.12
CA PHE A 273 -7.52 7.74 7.85
C PHE A 273 -8.03 9.17 7.65
N SER A 274 -7.10 10.10 7.56
CA SER A 274 -7.39 11.55 7.43
C SER A 274 -6.52 12.19 6.36
N SER A 275 -6.86 13.42 5.97
CA SER A 275 -6.07 14.23 5.03
C SER A 275 -5.78 15.58 5.63
N SER A 276 -4.68 16.19 5.21
CA SER A 276 -4.39 17.60 5.46
C SER A 276 -3.70 18.25 4.26
N ASP A 277 -3.88 19.55 4.13
CA ASP A 277 -3.15 20.35 3.16
C ASP A 277 -1.70 20.47 3.59
N CYS A 278 -0.80 20.53 2.62
CA CYS A 278 0.61 20.75 2.83
C CYS A 278 1.20 21.68 1.77
N GLN A 279 2.32 22.29 2.10
CA GLN A 279 3.14 23.06 1.15
C GLN A 279 4.57 22.57 1.23
N ASP A 280 5.24 22.52 0.09
CA ASP A 280 6.67 22.27 0.06
C ASP A 280 7.49 23.56 0.25
N GLN A 281 8.83 23.41 0.24
CA GLN A 281 9.75 24.54 0.40
C GLN A 281 9.67 25.57 -0.74
N GLU A 282 9.15 25.18 -1.90
CA GLU A 282 8.95 26.03 -3.07
C GLU A 282 7.55 26.70 -3.10
N GLY A 283 6.74 26.45 -2.06
CA GLY A 283 5.38 26.98 -1.96
C GLY A 283 4.35 26.26 -2.82
N ARG A 284 4.68 25.08 -3.40
CA ARG A 284 3.73 24.24 -4.13
C ARG A 284 2.70 23.68 -3.17
N LYS A 285 1.44 23.71 -3.57
CA LYS A 285 0.33 23.18 -2.78
C LYS A 285 0.13 21.70 -3.05
N GLY A 286 -0.06 20.95 -1.99
CA GLY A 286 -0.34 19.53 -2.02
C GLY A 286 -1.23 19.09 -0.87
N ASN A 287 -1.51 17.81 -0.83
CA ASN A 287 -2.28 17.16 0.22
C ASN A 287 -1.54 15.90 0.67
N GLN A 288 -1.64 15.59 1.94
CA GLN A 288 -1.13 14.33 2.49
C GLN A 288 -2.26 13.54 3.13
N LEU A 289 -2.29 12.25 2.86
CA LEU A 289 -3.16 11.29 3.54
C LEU A 289 -2.36 10.61 4.65
N TYR A 290 -2.97 10.49 5.82
CA TYR A 290 -2.35 9.97 7.03
C TYR A 290 -3.14 8.80 7.59
N TYR A 291 -2.43 7.90 8.25
CA TYR A 291 -3.02 6.99 9.21
C TYR A 291 -2.60 7.38 10.63
N ASN A 292 -3.54 7.31 11.57
CA ASN A 292 -3.32 7.64 12.98
C ASN A 292 -2.85 6.40 13.73
N PHE A 293 -1.53 6.20 13.79
CA PHE A 293 -0.90 5.13 14.58
C PHE A 293 -0.97 5.44 16.07
N PRO A 294 -0.72 4.46 16.96
CA PRO A 294 -0.68 4.71 18.41
C PRO A 294 0.31 5.80 18.85
N TRP A 295 1.37 6.01 18.07
CA TRP A 295 2.40 7.04 18.32
C TRP A 295 2.17 8.35 17.57
N GLY A 296 1.08 8.49 16.83
CA GLY A 296 0.75 9.70 16.07
C GLY A 296 0.49 9.45 14.59
N LYS A 297 0.24 10.54 13.88
CA LYS A 297 -0.08 10.50 12.44
C LYS A 297 1.16 10.31 11.59
N GLU A 298 1.12 9.32 10.71
CA GLU A 298 2.17 9.08 9.71
C GLU A 298 1.60 9.17 8.30
N PRO A 299 2.31 9.83 7.36
CA PRO A 299 1.83 9.96 5.98
C PRO A 299 1.92 8.62 5.25
N ILE A 300 0.84 8.25 4.56
CA ILE A 300 0.74 7.02 3.76
C ILE A 300 0.65 7.31 2.26
N GLU A 301 0.14 8.47 1.86
CA GLU A 301 0.03 8.88 0.47
C GLU A 301 0.15 10.40 0.36
N THR A 302 0.77 10.88 -0.72
CA THR A 302 0.95 12.30 -1.00
C THR A 302 0.42 12.66 -2.37
N LEU A 303 -0.18 13.84 -2.49
CA LEU A 303 -0.71 14.37 -3.74
C LEU A 303 -0.13 15.77 -3.95
N TRP A 304 0.52 15.99 -5.10
CA TRP A 304 1.14 17.27 -5.42
C TRP A 304 0.67 17.81 -6.77
N ASN A 305 0.47 19.11 -6.85
CA ASN A 305 0.40 19.83 -8.12
C ASN A 305 1.78 20.41 -8.41
N LEU A 306 2.50 19.77 -9.31
CA LEU A 306 3.87 20.13 -9.69
C LEU A 306 3.93 21.23 -10.77
N GLY A 307 2.77 21.59 -11.36
CA GLY A 307 2.74 22.49 -12.51
C GLY A 307 3.29 21.83 -13.78
N ASP A 308 3.88 22.62 -14.65
CA ASP A 308 4.47 22.19 -15.93
C ASP A 308 6.00 22.05 -15.91
N ARG A 309 6.66 22.56 -14.86
CA ARG A 309 8.13 22.64 -14.78
C ARG A 309 8.82 21.30 -14.92
N GLU A 310 8.35 20.28 -14.20
CA GLU A 310 8.96 18.95 -14.21
C GLU A 310 8.93 18.35 -15.62
N LEU A 311 7.83 18.54 -16.34
CA LEU A 311 7.69 18.06 -17.70
C LEU A 311 8.58 18.83 -18.70
N LEU A 312 8.69 20.15 -18.54
CA LEU A 312 9.57 21.00 -19.35
C LEU A 312 11.05 20.63 -19.15
N HIS A 313 11.45 20.25 -17.94
CA HIS A 313 12.82 19.79 -17.65
C HIS A 313 13.14 18.45 -18.31
N THR A 314 12.15 17.59 -18.54
CA THR A 314 12.36 16.25 -19.13
C THR A 314 12.73 16.34 -20.63
N CYS A 315 12.26 17.37 -21.37
CA CYS A 315 12.48 17.53 -22.80
C CYS A 315 13.01 18.93 -23.15
N PRO A 316 14.23 19.31 -22.74
CA PRO A 316 14.77 20.63 -23.02
C PRO A 316 14.94 20.85 -24.53
N GLY A 317 14.40 21.96 -25.05
CA GLY A 317 14.49 22.33 -26.45
C GLY A 317 13.43 21.76 -27.41
N ASN A 318 12.52 20.89 -26.91
CA ASN A 318 11.48 20.25 -27.72
C ASN A 318 10.08 20.45 -27.14
N GLU A 319 9.76 21.63 -26.64
CA GLU A 319 8.49 21.95 -26.00
C GLU A 319 7.26 21.66 -26.88
N SER A 320 7.42 21.74 -28.21
CA SER A 320 6.32 21.46 -29.17
C SER A 320 5.79 20.02 -29.07
N GLN A 321 6.62 19.06 -28.66
CA GLN A 321 6.24 17.67 -28.48
C GLN A 321 5.43 17.44 -27.19
N LEU A 322 5.54 18.36 -26.23
CA LEU A 322 4.84 18.28 -24.93
C LEU A 322 3.38 18.76 -24.98
N HIS A 323 2.96 19.37 -26.10
CA HIS A 323 1.62 19.94 -26.20
C HIS A 323 0.53 18.88 -26.29
N GLY A 324 -0.35 18.86 -25.29
CA GLY A 324 -1.62 18.13 -25.31
C GLY A 324 -2.80 19.02 -25.67
N ARG A 325 -3.94 18.41 -26.00
CA ARG A 325 -5.18 19.12 -26.38
C ARG A 325 -6.15 19.17 -25.23
N ASP A 326 -6.47 20.36 -24.75
CA ASP A 326 -7.62 20.64 -23.88
C ASP A 326 -8.75 21.25 -24.73
N GLY A 327 -9.65 20.41 -25.23
CA GLY A 327 -10.65 20.77 -26.22
C GLY A 327 -9.98 21.17 -27.55
N ARG A 328 -10.06 22.49 -27.90
CA ARG A 328 -9.48 23.06 -29.13
C ARG A 328 -8.12 23.72 -28.91
N LYS A 329 -7.64 23.81 -27.68
CA LYS A 329 -6.38 24.50 -27.34
C LYS A 329 -5.25 23.49 -27.16
N ASN A 330 -4.08 23.82 -27.70
CA ASN A 330 -2.84 23.12 -27.39
C ASN A 330 -2.23 23.77 -26.14
N VAL A 331 -1.91 22.97 -25.14
CA VAL A 331 -1.35 23.43 -23.88
C VAL A 331 -0.24 22.48 -23.41
N VAL A 332 0.77 22.98 -22.74
CA VAL A 332 1.66 22.14 -21.94
C VAL A 332 0.88 21.75 -20.69
N PRO A 333 0.75 20.45 -20.38
CA PRO A 333 -0.06 20.04 -19.25
C PRO A 333 0.62 20.31 -17.91
N TYR A 334 -0.19 20.52 -16.90
CA TYR A 334 0.22 20.44 -15.51
C TYR A 334 0.29 18.98 -15.08
N VAL A 335 1.28 18.67 -14.27
CA VAL A 335 1.58 17.35 -13.72
C VAL A 335 1.03 17.29 -12.30
N LEU A 336 0.11 16.37 -12.04
CA LEU A 336 -0.32 16.02 -10.70
C LEU A 336 0.30 14.68 -10.32
N SER A 337 1.02 14.62 -9.21
CA SER A 337 1.63 13.40 -8.69
C SER A 337 0.82 12.87 -7.51
N VAL A 338 0.42 11.61 -7.58
CA VAL A 338 -0.28 10.89 -6.50
C VAL A 338 0.57 9.67 -6.16
N THR A 339 1.20 9.67 -4.99
CA THR A 339 2.18 8.66 -4.60
C THR A 339 1.85 8.06 -3.25
N GLY A 340 1.50 6.79 -3.22
CA GLY A 340 1.19 6.01 -2.02
C GLY A 340 2.34 5.08 -1.62
N ASN A 341 2.65 5.03 -0.33
CA ASN A 341 3.60 4.07 0.25
C ASN A 341 2.84 2.82 0.68
N LEU A 342 2.92 1.74 -0.11
CA LEU A 342 2.20 0.49 0.15
C LEU A 342 2.71 -0.23 1.40
N ASP A 343 3.99 -0.11 1.73
CA ASP A 343 4.56 -0.76 2.91
C ASP A 343 4.04 -0.13 4.20
N ARG A 344 3.93 1.22 4.24
CA ARG A 344 3.23 1.92 5.33
C ARG A 344 1.73 1.63 5.33
N GLY A 345 1.11 1.43 4.18
CA GLY A 345 -0.27 0.98 4.05
C GLY A 345 -0.50 -0.39 4.67
N VAL A 346 0.39 -1.35 4.42
CA VAL A 346 0.38 -2.67 5.08
C VAL A 346 0.46 -2.51 6.59
N LEU A 347 1.40 -1.70 7.08
CA LEU A 347 1.56 -1.42 8.50
C LEU A 347 0.29 -0.80 9.10
N ALA A 348 -0.31 0.20 8.41
CA ALA A 348 -1.55 0.84 8.83
C ALA A 348 -2.70 -0.16 8.99
N TYR A 349 -2.90 -1.05 8.01
CA TYR A 349 -3.96 -2.06 8.10
C TYR A 349 -3.70 -3.14 9.14
N LEU A 350 -2.44 -3.50 9.43
CA LEU A 350 -2.11 -4.39 10.54
C LEU A 350 -2.50 -3.77 11.88
N TYR A 351 -2.19 -2.48 12.10
CA TYR A 351 -2.61 -1.75 13.30
C TYR A 351 -4.11 -1.55 13.38
N ASP A 352 -4.77 -1.22 12.26
CA ASP A 352 -6.22 -1.01 12.21
C ASP A 352 -7.02 -2.28 12.48
N SER A 353 -6.50 -3.43 12.05
CA SER A 353 -7.15 -4.74 12.17
C SER A 353 -6.90 -5.47 13.48
N PHE A 354 -5.93 -5.00 14.28
CA PHE A 354 -5.56 -5.65 15.53
C PHE A 354 -6.59 -5.40 16.61
N GLN A 355 -7.09 -6.47 17.21
CA GLN A 355 -8.07 -6.43 18.30
C GLN A 355 -7.69 -7.39 19.42
N LEU A 356 -7.81 -6.90 20.64
CA LEU A 356 -7.75 -7.71 21.85
C LEU A 356 -9.19 -8.06 22.25
N THR A 357 -9.54 -9.33 22.24
CA THR A 357 -10.88 -9.80 22.58
C THR A 357 -10.85 -10.54 23.92
N ASP A 358 -11.66 -10.11 24.87
CA ASP A 358 -11.82 -10.81 26.15
C ASP A 358 -12.54 -12.14 25.93
N ASN A 359 -11.96 -13.24 26.38
CA ASN A 359 -12.62 -14.54 26.43
C ASN A 359 -13.73 -14.52 27.50
N SER A 360 -14.95 -14.15 27.13
CA SER A 360 -16.10 -14.15 28.04
C SER A 360 -16.60 -15.56 28.43
N PHE A 361 -16.11 -16.61 27.77
CA PHE A 361 -16.54 -17.99 27.99
C PHE A 361 -15.86 -18.73 29.17
N THR A 362 -14.75 -18.23 29.70
CA THR A 362 -14.07 -18.85 30.84
C THR A 362 -14.32 -18.09 32.15
N ARG A 363 -15.61 -17.94 32.55
CA ARG A 363 -15.99 -17.53 33.89
C ARG A 363 -15.88 -18.69 34.88
N LYS A 364 -14.77 -19.39 34.97
CA LYS A 364 -14.46 -20.30 36.08
C LYS A 364 -13.07 -20.03 36.61
N LYS A 365 -13.09 -19.33 37.78
CA LYS A 365 -12.07 -19.29 38.84
C LYS A 365 -10.58 -19.24 38.41
N ASN A 366 -9.98 -18.07 38.65
CA ASN A 366 -8.56 -17.90 38.94
C ASN A 366 -7.58 -18.54 37.95
N LEU A 367 -7.45 -17.99 36.74
CA LEU A 367 -6.21 -18.08 35.95
C LEU A 367 -6.11 -16.87 35.04
N HIS A 368 -4.91 -16.40 34.81
CA HIS A 368 -4.57 -15.26 33.97
C HIS A 368 -5.52 -15.07 32.79
N ARG A 369 -6.09 -13.85 32.67
CA ARG A 369 -6.92 -13.42 31.53
C ARG A 369 -6.06 -13.55 30.27
N THR A 370 -6.16 -14.64 29.57
CA THR A 370 -5.58 -14.79 28.22
C THR A 370 -6.51 -14.02 27.27
N GLN A 371 -6.13 -12.80 26.96
CA GLN A 371 -6.77 -12.03 25.90
C GLN A 371 -6.50 -12.74 24.57
N LEU A 372 -7.56 -13.00 23.80
CA LEU A 372 -7.42 -13.51 22.44
C LEU A 372 -7.02 -12.36 21.51
N GLN A 373 -5.91 -12.55 20.85
CA GLN A 373 -5.36 -11.62 19.87
C GLN A 373 -5.87 -12.00 18.48
N VAL A 374 -6.53 -11.07 17.80
CA VAL A 374 -7.13 -11.31 16.48
C VAL A 374 -6.71 -10.22 15.51
N LEU A 375 -6.31 -10.59 14.29
CA LEU A 375 -6.13 -9.67 13.17
C LEU A 375 -7.37 -9.77 12.25
N LYS A 376 -8.20 -8.72 12.24
CA LYS A 376 -9.41 -8.65 11.42
C LYS A 376 -9.18 -7.85 10.13
N LEU A 377 -8.22 -8.29 9.31
CA LEU A 377 -8.02 -7.70 8.00
C LEU A 377 -9.28 -7.86 7.13
N HIS A 378 -9.56 -6.84 6.33
CA HIS A 378 -10.66 -6.86 5.36
C HIS A 378 -10.54 -8.08 4.43
N PRO A 379 -11.65 -8.74 4.04
CA PRO A 379 -11.60 -9.95 3.20
C PRO A 379 -10.80 -9.82 1.91
N CYS A 380 -10.81 -8.65 1.25
CA CYS A 380 -9.98 -8.40 0.07
C CYS A 380 -8.48 -8.43 0.40
N LEU A 381 -8.09 -7.91 1.55
CA LEU A 381 -6.68 -7.77 1.94
C LEU A 381 -6.12 -9.00 2.67
N ALA A 382 -6.95 -9.80 3.35
CA ALA A 382 -6.52 -10.98 4.10
C ALA A 382 -5.63 -11.89 3.23
N PRO A 383 -4.41 -12.26 3.69
CA PRO A 383 -3.45 -13.04 2.90
C PRO A 383 -3.99 -14.40 2.49
N VAL A 384 -4.68 -15.06 3.42
CA VAL A 384 -5.26 -16.40 3.24
C VAL A 384 -6.75 -16.31 3.54
N LYS A 385 -7.57 -16.90 2.66
CA LYS A 385 -9.04 -16.83 2.80
C LYS A 385 -9.59 -17.96 3.65
N VAL A 386 -9.00 -19.15 3.56
CA VAL A 386 -9.50 -20.33 4.28
C VAL A 386 -8.36 -21.23 4.73
N ALA A 387 -8.48 -21.82 5.92
CA ALA A 387 -7.63 -22.91 6.38
C ALA A 387 -8.39 -24.24 6.31
N LEU A 388 -7.72 -25.26 5.81
CA LEU A 388 -8.25 -26.63 5.80
C LEU A 388 -7.52 -27.45 6.85
N ASP A 389 -8.27 -28.12 7.73
CA ASP A 389 -7.70 -28.94 8.78
C ASP A 389 -8.47 -30.25 8.97
N VAL A 390 -7.83 -31.21 9.61
CA VAL A 390 -8.40 -32.53 9.91
C VAL A 390 -8.79 -32.60 11.39
N GLY A 391 -9.97 -33.11 11.63
CA GLY A 391 -10.44 -33.43 12.97
C GLY A 391 -10.23 -34.90 13.37
N ARG A 392 -11.19 -35.48 14.09
CA ARG A 392 -11.16 -36.88 14.48
C ARG A 392 -11.55 -37.75 13.29
N GLY A 393 -10.86 -38.89 13.13
CA GLY A 393 -11.15 -39.89 12.10
C GLY A 393 -9.89 -40.46 11.43
N PRO A 394 -10.05 -41.28 10.39
CA PRO A 394 -8.95 -41.88 9.63
C PRO A 394 -8.15 -40.80 8.90
N THR A 395 -6.93 -40.56 9.37
CA THR A 395 -6.10 -39.40 8.99
C THR A 395 -5.74 -39.40 7.50
N VAL A 396 -5.55 -40.55 6.88
CA VAL A 396 -5.14 -40.65 5.46
C VAL A 396 -6.27 -40.21 4.55
N GLU A 397 -7.47 -40.75 4.74
CA GLU A 397 -8.66 -40.44 3.96
C GLU A 397 -9.10 -38.99 4.15
N LEU A 398 -9.06 -38.47 5.39
CA LEU A 398 -9.34 -37.07 5.68
C LEU A 398 -8.37 -36.11 4.97
N ARG A 399 -7.08 -36.46 4.94
CA ARG A 399 -6.07 -35.65 4.20
C ARG A 399 -6.31 -35.67 2.70
N GLN A 400 -6.73 -36.78 2.12
CA GLN A 400 -7.09 -36.86 0.69
C GLN A 400 -8.28 -35.94 0.37
N VAL A 401 -9.31 -35.93 1.20
CA VAL A 401 -10.44 -35.00 1.04
C VAL A 401 -9.99 -33.55 1.17
N CYS A 402 -9.15 -33.21 2.17
CA CYS A 402 -8.56 -31.88 2.30
C CYS A 402 -7.81 -31.49 1.03
N GLN A 403 -6.99 -32.37 0.48
CA GLN A 403 -6.19 -32.09 -0.72
C GLN A 403 -7.08 -31.88 -1.96
N GLY A 404 -8.16 -32.66 -2.09
CA GLY A 404 -9.14 -32.44 -3.16
C GLY A 404 -9.79 -31.06 -3.06
N LEU A 405 -10.27 -30.70 -1.89
CA LEU A 405 -10.88 -29.38 -1.64
C LEU A 405 -9.84 -28.23 -1.78
N PHE A 406 -8.59 -28.45 -1.36
CA PHE A 406 -7.50 -27.51 -1.52
C PHE A 406 -7.29 -27.15 -3.00
N ASN A 407 -7.19 -28.15 -3.87
CA ASN A 407 -7.00 -27.96 -5.30
C ASN A 407 -8.20 -27.23 -5.93
N GLU A 408 -9.44 -27.66 -5.61
CA GLU A 408 -10.65 -27.02 -6.10
C GLU A 408 -10.70 -25.52 -5.73
N LEU A 409 -10.34 -25.16 -4.50
CA LEU A 409 -10.36 -23.77 -4.06
C LEU A 409 -9.27 -22.94 -4.74
N LEU A 410 -8.05 -23.48 -4.90
CA LEU A 410 -6.96 -22.79 -5.62
C LEU A 410 -7.31 -22.55 -7.09
N GLU A 411 -7.89 -23.53 -7.79
CA GLU A 411 -8.34 -23.39 -9.17
C GLU A 411 -9.38 -22.25 -9.34
N ASN A 412 -10.13 -21.97 -8.28
CA ASN A 412 -11.09 -20.86 -8.24
C ASN A 412 -10.51 -19.56 -7.65
N GLY A 413 -9.18 -19.44 -7.51
CA GLY A 413 -8.49 -18.23 -7.09
C GLY A 413 -8.64 -17.93 -5.60
N ILE A 414 -9.00 -18.89 -4.76
CA ILE A 414 -9.12 -18.76 -3.32
C ILE A 414 -7.82 -19.23 -2.67
N SER A 415 -7.14 -18.35 -1.92
CA SER A 415 -5.94 -18.72 -1.18
C SER A 415 -6.27 -19.58 0.03
N VAL A 416 -5.55 -20.72 0.16
CA VAL A 416 -5.82 -21.75 1.16
C VAL A 416 -4.59 -22.03 2.00
N TRP A 417 -4.77 -22.17 3.32
CA TRP A 417 -3.74 -22.65 4.24
C TRP A 417 -3.89 -24.17 4.43
N PRO A 418 -2.85 -24.96 4.14
CA PRO A 418 -2.91 -26.42 4.26
C PRO A 418 -2.60 -26.91 5.69
N GLY A 419 -3.46 -26.56 6.66
CA GLY A 419 -3.30 -26.94 8.07
C GLY A 419 -3.25 -28.46 8.28
N TYR A 420 -3.94 -29.22 7.42
CA TYR A 420 -3.93 -30.69 7.44
C TYR A 420 -2.56 -31.34 7.21
N MET A 421 -1.57 -30.56 6.74
CA MET A 421 -0.19 -31.04 6.58
C MET A 421 0.64 -30.91 7.87
N GLU A 422 0.14 -30.18 8.86
CA GLU A 422 0.87 -30.00 10.12
C GLU A 422 0.88 -31.30 10.92
N THR A 423 2.03 -31.63 11.49
CA THR A 423 2.22 -32.89 12.23
C THR A 423 1.96 -32.73 13.72
N VAL A 424 1.97 -31.49 14.24
CA VAL A 424 1.76 -31.20 15.65
C VAL A 424 0.27 -31.10 15.92
N GLN A 425 -0.24 -31.99 16.76
CA GLN A 425 -1.64 -31.92 17.21
C GLN A 425 -1.78 -30.78 18.22
N SER A 426 -2.43 -29.70 17.79
CA SER A 426 -2.84 -28.59 18.65
C SER A 426 -4.28 -28.81 19.14
N SER A 427 -4.65 -28.23 20.28
CA SER A 427 -6.07 -28.18 20.64
C SER A 427 -6.82 -27.32 19.62
N LEU A 428 -8.13 -27.55 19.45
CA LEU A 428 -8.96 -26.73 18.54
C LEU A 428 -8.92 -25.25 18.89
N GLU A 429 -8.80 -24.92 20.17
CA GLU A 429 -8.70 -23.53 20.64
C GLU A 429 -7.39 -22.88 20.21
N GLN A 430 -6.28 -23.59 20.34
CA GLN A 430 -4.96 -23.13 19.88
C GLN A 430 -4.93 -22.99 18.37
N LEU A 431 -5.56 -23.90 17.64
CA LEU A 431 -5.69 -23.86 16.19
C LEU A 431 -6.45 -22.60 15.74
N TYR A 432 -7.62 -22.35 16.35
CA TYR A 432 -8.40 -21.17 16.01
C TYR A 432 -7.67 -19.88 16.37
N SER A 433 -7.03 -19.80 17.53
CA SER A 433 -6.22 -18.64 17.92
C SER A 433 -5.09 -18.39 16.90
N LYS A 434 -4.40 -19.44 16.47
CA LYS A 434 -3.37 -19.34 15.42
C LYS A 434 -3.93 -18.76 14.12
N TYR A 435 -5.07 -19.24 13.64
CA TYR A 435 -5.67 -18.78 12.39
C TYR A 435 -6.27 -17.38 12.49
N ASP A 436 -6.82 -17.02 13.66
CA ASP A 436 -7.28 -15.68 13.94
C ASP A 436 -6.12 -14.65 13.93
N GLU A 437 -4.96 -15.01 14.50
CA GLU A 437 -3.72 -14.21 14.43
C GLU A 437 -3.14 -14.13 13.00
N MET A 438 -3.34 -15.15 12.16
CA MET A 438 -2.96 -15.15 10.75
C MET A 438 -3.95 -14.39 9.86
N SER A 439 -5.04 -13.90 10.45
CA SER A 439 -6.14 -13.23 9.73
C SER A 439 -6.86 -14.11 8.70
N ILE A 440 -6.93 -15.41 8.92
CA ILE A 440 -7.65 -16.35 8.05
C ILE A 440 -9.15 -16.19 8.26
N LEU A 441 -9.92 -15.96 7.20
CA LEU A 441 -11.36 -15.63 7.29
C LEU A 441 -12.21 -16.82 7.76
N PHE A 442 -11.91 -18.00 7.26
CA PHE A 442 -12.66 -19.20 7.56
C PHE A 442 -11.74 -20.39 7.86
N THR A 443 -12.17 -21.23 8.80
CA THR A 443 -11.52 -22.51 9.06
C THR A 443 -12.50 -23.63 8.73
N VAL A 444 -12.09 -24.53 7.87
CA VAL A 444 -12.82 -25.75 7.49
C VAL A 444 -12.19 -26.91 8.22
N LEU A 445 -12.97 -27.61 9.01
CA LEU A 445 -12.56 -28.83 9.69
C LEU A 445 -13.25 -30.04 9.05
N ILE A 446 -12.44 -30.93 8.53
CA ILE A 446 -12.88 -32.18 7.89
C ILE A 446 -12.77 -33.30 8.92
N THR A 447 -13.85 -34.03 9.12
CA THR A 447 -13.98 -35.09 10.14
C THR A 447 -14.51 -36.39 9.53
N GLU A 448 -14.62 -37.43 10.33
CA GLU A 448 -15.21 -38.71 9.91
C GLU A 448 -16.63 -38.53 9.33
N ALA A 449 -17.44 -37.66 9.91
CA ALA A 449 -18.75 -37.31 9.38
C ALA A 449 -18.70 -36.76 7.95
N THR A 450 -17.59 -36.16 7.55
CA THR A 450 -17.41 -35.69 6.15
C THR A 450 -17.26 -36.86 5.19
N LEU A 451 -16.64 -37.97 5.60
CA LEU A 451 -16.53 -39.19 4.79
C LEU A 451 -17.86 -39.90 4.65
N GLU A 452 -18.71 -39.87 5.68
CA GLU A 452 -20.00 -40.54 5.69
C GLU A 452 -21.10 -39.77 4.94
N ASN A 453 -21.21 -38.46 5.14
CA ASN A 453 -22.33 -37.66 4.69
C ASN A 453 -21.98 -36.35 3.98
N GLY A 454 -20.67 -36.11 3.74
CA GLY A 454 -20.17 -34.90 3.08
C GLY A 454 -20.26 -33.62 3.90
N LEU A 455 -20.57 -33.68 5.22
CA LEU A 455 -20.70 -32.50 6.07
C LEU A 455 -19.35 -32.07 6.64
N ILE A 456 -19.05 -30.78 6.53
CA ILE A 456 -17.88 -30.14 7.10
C ILE A 456 -18.29 -29.15 8.19
N HIS A 457 -17.36 -28.83 9.09
CA HIS A 457 -17.50 -27.73 10.03
C HIS A 457 -16.79 -26.49 9.50
N LEU A 458 -17.54 -25.43 9.29
CA LEU A 458 -17.03 -24.12 8.87
C LEU A 458 -17.07 -23.16 10.07
N ARG A 459 -15.94 -22.53 10.42
CA ARG A 459 -15.87 -21.49 11.44
C ARG A 459 -15.49 -20.16 10.79
N SER A 460 -16.24 -19.12 11.11
CA SER A 460 -15.89 -17.73 10.73
C SER A 460 -14.99 -17.09 11.80
N ARG A 461 -13.90 -16.39 11.35
CA ARG A 461 -13.04 -15.58 12.20
C ARG A 461 -13.81 -14.42 12.85
N ASP A 462 -14.65 -13.74 12.06
CA ASP A 462 -15.27 -12.48 12.46
C ASP A 462 -16.38 -12.67 13.49
N THR A 463 -17.19 -13.72 13.32
CA THR A 463 -18.32 -14.03 14.21
C THR A 463 -18.00 -15.13 15.23
N THR A 464 -16.90 -15.86 15.06
CA THR A 464 -16.55 -17.08 15.79
C THR A 464 -17.59 -18.21 15.71
N MET A 465 -18.65 -18.02 14.93
CA MET A 465 -19.71 -19.00 14.73
C MET A 465 -19.22 -20.20 13.96
N LYS A 466 -19.75 -21.36 14.32
CA LYS A 466 -19.49 -22.64 13.68
C LYS A 466 -20.78 -23.12 13.01
N GLU A 467 -20.70 -23.42 11.76
CA GLU A 467 -21.81 -23.92 10.96
C GLU A 467 -21.42 -25.25 10.31
N MET A 468 -22.42 -26.11 10.09
CA MET A 468 -22.24 -27.30 9.28
C MET A 468 -22.78 -27.05 7.88
N MET A 469 -21.99 -27.42 6.87
CA MET A 469 -22.43 -27.36 5.47
C MET A 469 -21.88 -28.56 4.70
N HIS A 470 -22.52 -28.84 3.58
CA HIS A 470 -22.02 -29.87 2.67
C HIS A 470 -20.79 -29.36 1.92
N ILE A 471 -19.77 -30.22 1.79
CA ILE A 471 -18.45 -29.86 1.19
C ILE A 471 -18.60 -29.26 -0.22
N SER A 472 -19.54 -29.73 -1.02
CA SER A 472 -19.79 -29.22 -2.38
C SER A 472 -20.25 -27.75 -2.43
N LYS A 473 -20.71 -27.18 -1.31
CA LYS A 473 -21.17 -25.79 -1.24
C LYS A 473 -20.08 -24.81 -0.77
N VAL A 474 -18.97 -25.31 -0.24
CA VAL A 474 -17.90 -24.50 0.36
C VAL A 474 -17.33 -23.51 -0.65
N LYS A 475 -16.98 -23.99 -1.83
CA LYS A 475 -16.44 -23.16 -2.91
C LYS A 475 -17.36 -21.99 -3.26
N ASP A 476 -18.61 -22.28 -3.59
CA ASP A 476 -19.58 -21.27 -4.01
C ASP A 476 -19.86 -20.26 -2.92
N PHE A 477 -19.94 -20.73 -1.66
CA PHE A 477 -20.05 -19.85 -0.48
C PHE A 477 -18.87 -18.87 -0.38
N LEU A 478 -17.63 -19.38 -0.45
CA LEU A 478 -16.43 -18.56 -0.33
C LEU A 478 -16.28 -17.57 -1.49
N VAL A 479 -16.54 -18.01 -2.73
CA VAL A 479 -16.53 -17.13 -3.91
C VAL A 479 -17.54 -16.00 -3.74
N LYS A 480 -18.76 -16.31 -3.32
CA LYS A 480 -19.80 -15.30 -3.09
C LYS A 480 -19.43 -14.34 -1.97
N TYR A 481 -18.90 -14.84 -0.86
CA TYR A 481 -18.47 -14.02 0.28
C TYR A 481 -17.36 -13.04 -0.12
N ILE A 482 -16.30 -13.53 -0.79
CA ILE A 482 -15.17 -12.69 -1.21
C ILE A 482 -15.62 -11.67 -2.26
N SER A 483 -16.49 -12.07 -3.20
CA SER A 483 -17.01 -11.16 -4.23
C SER A 483 -17.89 -10.06 -3.63
N SER A 484 -18.71 -10.38 -2.63
CA SER A 484 -19.56 -9.38 -1.95
C SER A 484 -18.75 -8.38 -1.12
N ALA A 485 -17.58 -8.76 -0.63
CA ALA A 485 -16.68 -7.87 0.10
C ALA A 485 -15.93 -6.88 -0.82
N LYS A 486 -15.92 -7.08 -2.13
CA LYS A 486 -15.32 -6.15 -3.11
C LYS A 486 -16.21 -4.95 -3.42
N ASN A 487 -17.52 -5.11 -3.26
CA ASN A 487 -18.52 -4.08 -3.50
C ASN A 487 -18.73 -3.21 -2.26
#